data_883d4a3d487811c2f7fe0c8a307a9636
#
_entry.id   883d4a3d487811c2f7fe0c8a307a9636
#
_cell.length_a   1.000
_cell.length_b   1.000
_cell.length_c   1.000
_cell.angle_alpha   90.00
_cell.angle_beta   90.00
_cell.angle_gamma   90.00
#
_symmetry.space_group_name_H-M   'P 1'
#
loop_
_entity.id
_entity.type
_entity.pdbx_description
1 polymer ?
#
loop_
_entity_poly.entity_id
_entity_poly.type
_entity_poly.pdbx_seq_one_letter_code
_entity_poly.pdbx_strand_id
1 'polypeptide(L)'
;MIQYDPKPDLNLLRIRFTGHVTKEEAEKGVDDATQCLTAMGREFRLLADLSTLGSMDVACAPSIERVMDLCQEHGIAEIVRIIPDPSRDIGLGIMSQFHYESSVRIFTCSSQEEAFKVLSTGGDIDPAALRVALA
;
A
#
# COMPACT_ATOMS: atom_id res chain seq x y z
N MET A 1 -4.90 12.82 -4.31
CA MET A 1 -5.39 11.74 -5.18
C MET A 1 -4.88 10.40 -4.71
N ILE A 2 -5.71 9.39 -4.72
CA ILE A 2 -5.31 8.01 -4.42
C ILE A 2 -5.49 7.19 -5.69
N GLN A 3 -4.45 6.48 -6.11
CA GLN A 3 -4.48 5.62 -7.29
C GLN A 3 -4.25 4.18 -6.88
N TYR A 4 -5.13 3.30 -7.28
CA TYR A 4 -5.05 1.87 -7.05
C TYR A 4 -4.59 1.18 -8.33
N ASP A 5 -3.52 0.42 -8.27
CA ASP A 5 -2.88 -0.20 -9.42
C ASP A 5 -2.58 -1.66 -9.12
N PRO A 6 -3.52 -2.58 -9.40
CA PRO A 6 -3.30 -3.99 -9.17
C PRO A 6 -2.39 -4.59 -10.22
N LYS A 7 -1.48 -5.46 -9.77
CA LYS A 7 -0.57 -6.23 -10.61
C LYS A 7 -0.78 -7.72 -10.31
N PRO A 8 -1.87 -8.33 -10.83
CA PRO A 8 -2.22 -9.70 -10.49
C PRO A 8 -1.12 -10.73 -10.81
N ASP A 9 -0.39 -10.53 -11.90
CA ASP A 9 0.70 -11.43 -12.31
C ASP A 9 1.82 -11.50 -11.28
N LEU A 10 1.98 -10.46 -10.47
CA LEU A 10 2.99 -10.37 -9.42
C LEU A 10 2.39 -10.59 -8.03
N ASN A 11 1.08 -10.77 -7.96
CA ASN A 11 0.32 -10.79 -6.70
C ASN A 11 0.66 -9.59 -5.84
N LEU A 12 0.72 -8.42 -6.48
CA LEU A 12 1.13 -7.15 -5.89
C LEU A 12 0.06 -6.10 -6.18
N LEU A 13 -0.33 -5.36 -5.13
CA LEU A 13 -1.19 -4.20 -5.26
C LEU A 13 -0.38 -2.95 -4.93
N ARG A 14 -0.33 -1.99 -5.85
CA ARG A 14 0.30 -0.70 -5.60
C ARG A 14 -0.79 0.34 -5.34
N ILE A 15 -0.63 1.10 -4.27
CA ILE A 15 -1.50 2.24 -3.95
C ILE A 15 -0.61 3.47 -3.86
N ARG A 16 -0.90 4.50 -4.65
CA ARG A 16 -0.18 5.77 -4.64
C ARG A 16 -1.04 6.87 -4.04
N PHE A 17 -0.41 7.67 -3.17
CA PHE A 17 -1.03 8.85 -2.57
C PHE A 17 -0.31 10.08 -3.11
N THR A 18 -1.06 11.02 -3.69
CA THR A 18 -0.49 12.20 -4.34
C THR A 18 -1.22 13.47 -3.92
N GLY A 19 -0.46 14.51 -3.59
CA GLY A 19 -1.01 15.82 -3.23
C GLY A 19 -1.81 15.79 -1.94
N HIS A 20 -2.90 16.55 -1.89
CA HIS A 20 -3.82 16.54 -0.76
C HIS A 20 -4.90 15.48 -0.98
N VAL A 21 -5.06 14.59 -0.02
CA VAL A 21 -6.08 13.53 -0.08
C VAL A 21 -7.27 13.93 0.77
N THR A 22 -8.45 13.96 0.14
CA THR A 22 -9.70 14.33 0.78
C THR A 22 -10.43 13.13 1.35
N LYS A 23 -11.39 13.40 2.25
CA LYS A 23 -12.28 12.38 2.82
C LYS A 23 -13.01 11.62 1.71
N GLU A 24 -13.53 12.34 0.72
CA GLU A 24 -14.30 11.76 -0.38
C GLU A 24 -13.45 10.80 -1.23
N GLU A 25 -12.20 11.17 -1.48
CA GLU A 25 -11.25 10.30 -2.18
C GLU A 25 -10.98 9.03 -1.39
N ALA A 26 -10.81 9.15 -0.08
CA ALA A 26 -10.57 8.00 0.79
C ALA A 26 -11.79 7.07 0.83
N GLU A 27 -12.99 7.62 0.89
CA GLU A 27 -14.22 6.84 0.86
C GLU A 27 -14.39 6.08 -0.46
N LYS A 28 -14.14 6.74 -1.59
CA LYS A 28 -14.14 6.09 -2.90
C LYS A 28 -13.08 5.00 -2.98
N GLY A 29 -11.95 5.21 -2.32
CA GLY A 29 -10.85 4.25 -2.28
C GLY A 29 -11.25 2.91 -1.68
N VAL A 30 -12.23 2.87 -0.79
CA VAL A 30 -12.74 1.61 -0.23
C VAL A 30 -13.32 0.72 -1.33
N ASP A 31 -14.11 1.32 -2.23
CA ASP A 31 -14.69 0.60 -3.36
C ASP A 31 -13.60 0.17 -4.35
N ASP A 32 -12.65 1.04 -4.63
CA ASP A 32 -11.52 0.73 -5.52
C ASP A 32 -10.69 -0.43 -4.95
N ALA A 33 -10.42 -0.41 -3.66
CA ALA A 33 -9.69 -1.48 -2.98
C ALA A 33 -10.44 -2.81 -3.08
N THR A 34 -11.76 -2.79 -2.86
CA THR A 34 -12.60 -3.98 -2.96
C THR A 34 -12.49 -4.61 -4.33
N GLN A 35 -12.58 -3.80 -5.39
CA GLN A 35 -12.46 -4.28 -6.76
C GLN A 35 -11.06 -4.85 -7.05
N CYS A 36 -10.02 -4.15 -6.63
CA CYS A 36 -8.65 -4.61 -6.85
C CYS A 36 -8.38 -5.94 -6.16
N LEU A 37 -8.89 -6.13 -4.95
CA LEU A 37 -8.68 -7.35 -4.19
C LEU A 37 -9.31 -8.58 -4.84
N THR A 38 -10.36 -8.41 -5.63
CA THR A 38 -10.94 -9.55 -6.36
C THR A 38 -9.96 -10.17 -7.35
N ALA A 39 -8.98 -9.41 -7.83
CA ALA A 39 -7.96 -9.88 -8.76
C ALA A 39 -6.70 -10.41 -8.06
N MET A 40 -6.58 -10.21 -6.76
CA MET A 40 -5.41 -10.62 -5.99
C MET A 40 -5.61 -12.02 -5.40
N GLY A 41 -4.52 -12.80 -5.37
CA GLY A 41 -4.48 -14.04 -4.62
C GLY A 41 -4.27 -13.81 -3.14
N ARG A 42 -4.38 -14.86 -2.33
CA ARG A 42 -4.00 -14.80 -0.93
C ARG A 42 -2.49 -14.63 -0.81
N GLU A 43 -2.04 -14.13 0.34
CA GLU A 43 -0.63 -13.83 0.60
C GLU A 43 -0.08 -12.79 -0.38
N PHE A 44 -0.96 -11.90 -0.87
CA PHE A 44 -0.53 -10.81 -1.74
C PHE A 44 0.30 -9.79 -0.96
N ARG A 45 1.00 -8.95 -1.71
CA ARG A 45 1.85 -7.89 -1.15
C ARG A 45 1.27 -6.54 -1.54
N LEU A 46 1.43 -5.57 -0.64
CA LEU A 46 0.97 -4.20 -0.85
C LEU A 46 2.18 -3.27 -0.92
N LEU A 47 2.25 -2.45 -1.96
CA LEU A 47 3.20 -1.34 -2.04
C LEU A 47 2.42 -0.04 -1.86
N ALA A 48 2.61 0.61 -0.73
CA ALA A 48 1.99 1.89 -0.42
C ALA A 48 2.99 3.01 -0.67
N ASP A 49 2.81 3.74 -1.76
CA ASP A 49 3.72 4.81 -2.17
C ASP A 49 3.17 6.16 -1.69
N LEU A 50 3.79 6.69 -0.64
CA LEU A 50 3.47 7.99 -0.08
C LEU A 50 4.52 9.06 -0.45
N SER A 51 5.37 8.76 -1.43
CA SER A 51 6.49 9.64 -1.79
C SER A 51 6.04 11.02 -2.29
N THR A 52 4.85 11.10 -2.88
CA THR A 52 4.28 12.35 -3.40
C THR A 52 3.07 12.84 -2.61
N LEU A 53 2.81 12.26 -1.45
CA LEU A 53 1.74 12.71 -0.57
C LEU A 53 2.13 14.05 0.06
N GLY A 54 1.28 15.07 -0.12
CA GLY A 54 1.45 16.37 0.51
C GLY A 54 0.78 16.45 1.88
N SER A 55 -0.48 16.05 1.92
CA SER A 55 -1.27 16.06 3.16
C SER A 55 -2.52 15.17 3.00
N MET A 56 -3.17 14.89 4.12
CA MET A 56 -4.37 14.06 4.13
C MET A 56 -5.32 14.59 5.21
N ASP A 57 -6.61 14.69 4.88
CA ASP A 57 -7.63 15.07 5.86
C ASP A 57 -7.68 14.03 6.99
N VAL A 58 -7.78 14.48 8.22
CA VAL A 58 -7.91 13.58 9.38
C VAL A 58 -9.14 12.68 9.23
N ALA A 59 -10.19 13.18 8.61
CA ALA A 59 -11.42 12.44 8.35
C ALA A 59 -11.24 11.24 7.40
N CYS A 60 -10.05 11.10 6.77
CA CYS A 60 -9.74 9.92 5.96
C CYS A 60 -9.50 8.65 6.80
N ALA A 61 -9.18 8.80 8.08
CA ALA A 61 -8.76 7.69 8.92
C ALA A 61 -9.72 6.49 8.92
N PRO A 62 -11.05 6.66 9.09
CA PRO A 62 -11.96 5.50 9.06
C PRO A 62 -11.94 4.75 7.73
N SER A 63 -11.84 5.45 6.62
CA SER A 63 -11.77 4.82 5.29
C SER A 63 -10.47 4.08 5.08
N ILE A 64 -9.35 4.65 5.52
CA ILE A 64 -8.04 3.99 5.46
C ILE A 64 -8.06 2.72 6.32
N GLU A 65 -8.62 2.78 7.52
CA GLU A 65 -8.79 1.59 8.36
C GLU A 65 -9.63 0.51 7.66
N ARG A 66 -10.68 0.92 6.97
CA ARG A 66 -11.53 -0.03 6.24
C ARG A 66 -10.75 -0.72 5.11
N VAL A 67 -9.90 0.01 4.40
CA VAL A 67 -9.02 -0.57 3.37
C VAL A 67 -8.06 -1.58 4.00
N MET A 68 -7.50 -1.26 5.17
CA MET A 68 -6.63 -2.17 5.91
C MET A 68 -7.37 -3.45 6.30
N ASP A 69 -8.60 -3.33 6.81
CA ASP A 69 -9.44 -4.48 7.13
C ASP A 69 -9.68 -5.37 5.92
N LEU A 70 -10.00 -4.77 4.78
CA LEU A 70 -10.22 -5.52 3.54
C LEU A 70 -8.97 -6.28 3.11
N CYS A 71 -7.81 -5.65 3.20
CA CYS A 71 -6.54 -6.31 2.89
C CYS A 71 -6.27 -7.47 3.83
N GLN A 72 -6.49 -7.28 5.13
CA GLN A 72 -6.32 -8.32 6.13
C GLN A 72 -7.27 -9.50 5.88
N GLU A 73 -8.53 -9.23 5.62
CA GLU A 73 -9.53 -10.24 5.31
C GLU A 73 -9.17 -11.05 4.06
N HIS A 74 -8.52 -10.39 3.10
CA HIS A 74 -8.10 -11.05 1.85
C HIS A 74 -6.78 -11.81 1.98
N GLY A 75 -6.11 -11.73 3.13
CA GLY A 75 -4.91 -12.50 3.42
C GLY A 75 -3.60 -11.84 2.99
N ILE A 76 -3.47 -10.55 3.19
CA ILE A 76 -2.22 -9.83 2.92
C ILE A 76 -1.06 -10.44 3.70
N ALA A 77 0.11 -10.58 3.04
CA ALA A 77 1.31 -11.14 3.66
C ALA A 77 2.34 -10.08 4.04
N GLU A 78 2.43 -9.01 3.26
CA GLU A 78 3.50 -8.03 3.42
C GLU A 78 3.07 -6.66 2.93
N ILE A 79 3.51 -5.63 3.65
CA ILE A 79 3.32 -4.23 3.27
C ILE A 79 4.69 -3.57 3.15
N VAL A 80 4.94 -2.95 1.99
CA VAL A 80 6.12 -2.12 1.77
C VAL A 80 5.63 -0.69 1.61
N ARG A 81 6.09 0.21 2.48
CA ARG A 81 5.70 1.62 2.44
C ARG A 81 6.88 2.48 2.01
N ILE A 82 6.63 3.44 1.14
CA ILE A 82 7.62 4.44 0.77
C ILE A 82 7.26 5.75 1.44
N ILE A 83 8.07 6.16 2.42
CA ILE A 83 7.89 7.41 3.16
C ILE A 83 9.24 8.14 3.14
N PRO A 84 9.46 9.07 2.19
CA PRO A 84 10.74 9.77 2.07
C PRO A 84 11.09 10.61 3.29
N ASP A 85 10.07 11.16 3.95
CA ASP A 85 10.22 11.97 5.16
C ASP A 85 9.41 11.33 6.28
N PRO A 86 10.08 10.70 7.27
CA PRO A 86 9.37 10.06 8.39
C PRO A 86 8.46 10.99 9.17
N SER A 87 8.72 12.30 9.15
CA SER A 87 7.84 13.27 9.84
C SER A 87 6.48 13.38 9.17
N ARG A 88 6.34 12.89 7.95
CA ARG A 88 5.09 12.85 7.20
C ARG A 88 4.34 11.52 7.29
N ASP A 89 4.75 10.65 8.20
CA ASP A 89 3.99 9.44 8.49
C ASP A 89 2.72 9.82 9.27
N ILE A 90 1.72 10.26 8.58
CA ILE A 90 0.46 10.87 9.05
C ILE A 90 -0.40 9.84 9.81
N GLY A 91 0.19 9.12 10.73
CA GLY A 91 -0.50 8.09 11.49
C GLY A 91 -0.68 6.77 10.76
N LEU A 92 -0.43 6.71 9.44
CA LEU A 92 -0.60 5.47 8.67
C LEU A 92 0.33 4.36 9.14
N GLY A 93 1.57 4.71 9.50
CA GLY A 93 2.52 3.76 10.04
C GLY A 93 2.05 3.15 11.35
N ILE A 94 1.58 4.01 12.25
CA ILE A 94 1.06 3.58 13.55
C ILE A 94 -0.19 2.73 13.35
N MET A 95 -1.12 3.16 12.52
CA MET A 95 -2.33 2.42 12.21
C MET A 95 -2.01 1.03 11.65
N SER A 96 -1.07 0.94 10.72
CA SER A 96 -0.67 -0.35 10.14
C SER A 96 -0.11 -1.29 11.19
N GLN A 97 0.71 -0.79 12.13
CA GLN A 97 1.32 -1.61 13.16
C GLN A 97 0.32 -2.20 14.14
N PHE A 98 -0.73 -1.45 14.46
CA PHE A 98 -1.74 -1.90 15.42
C PHE A 98 -2.92 -2.61 14.75
N HIS A 99 -3.15 -2.36 13.48
CA HIS A 99 -4.32 -2.86 12.76
C HIS A 99 -4.08 -4.27 12.19
N TYR A 100 -2.91 -4.52 11.61
CA TYR A 100 -2.60 -5.82 11.03
C TYR A 100 -2.09 -6.79 12.08
N GLU A 101 -2.38 -8.08 11.86
CA GLU A 101 -1.86 -9.14 12.71
C GLU A 101 -0.33 -9.21 12.63
N SER A 102 0.30 -9.76 13.66
CA SER A 102 1.76 -9.86 13.74
C SER A 102 2.38 -10.69 12.62
N SER A 103 1.59 -11.51 11.94
CA SER A 103 2.04 -12.30 10.78
C SER A 103 2.27 -11.44 9.54
N VAL A 104 1.73 -10.23 9.49
CA VAL A 104 1.92 -9.33 8.36
C VAL A 104 3.23 -8.58 8.54
N ARG A 105 4.15 -8.71 7.58
CA ARG A 105 5.43 -8.01 7.62
C ARG A 105 5.28 -6.61 7.06
N ILE A 106 5.83 -5.62 7.76
CA ILE A 106 5.75 -4.21 7.38
C ILE A 106 7.16 -3.66 7.22
N PHE A 107 7.47 -3.16 6.02
CA PHE A 107 8.75 -2.52 5.72
C PHE A 107 8.50 -1.05 5.37
N THR A 108 9.28 -0.17 5.98
CA THR A 108 9.24 1.27 5.66
C THR A 108 10.52 1.64 4.95
N CYS A 109 10.38 2.17 3.75
CA CYS A 109 11.48 2.54 2.87
C CYS A 109 11.48 4.05 2.63
N SER A 110 12.66 4.62 2.39
CA SER A 110 12.80 6.05 2.11
C SER A 110 12.76 6.37 0.61
N SER A 111 12.86 5.36 -0.26
CA SER A 111 12.89 5.54 -1.70
C SER A 111 12.26 4.37 -2.43
N GLN A 112 11.95 4.58 -3.71
CA GLN A 112 11.47 3.51 -4.58
C GLN A 112 12.51 2.41 -4.78
N GLU A 113 13.79 2.77 -4.80
CA GLU A 113 14.87 1.79 -4.93
C GLU A 113 14.92 0.83 -3.75
N GLU A 114 14.78 1.35 -2.53
CA GLU A 114 14.73 0.51 -1.34
C GLU A 114 13.53 -0.43 -1.39
N ALA A 115 12.36 0.10 -1.74
CA ALA A 115 11.15 -0.70 -1.87
C ALA A 115 11.32 -1.79 -2.93
N PHE A 116 11.93 -1.45 -4.06
CA PHE A 116 12.24 -2.39 -5.13
C PHE A 116 13.12 -3.54 -4.61
N LYS A 117 14.15 -3.21 -3.85
CA LYS A 117 15.03 -4.23 -3.26
C LYS A 117 14.28 -5.17 -2.33
N VAL A 118 13.44 -4.63 -1.45
CA VAL A 118 12.63 -5.44 -0.54
C VAL A 118 11.70 -6.38 -1.32
N LEU A 119 11.01 -5.85 -2.33
CA LEU A 119 10.09 -6.63 -3.16
C LEU A 119 10.81 -7.70 -3.98
N SER A 120 12.04 -7.43 -4.42
CA SER A 120 12.82 -8.36 -5.24
C SER A 120 13.44 -9.49 -4.43
N THR A 121 13.79 -9.25 -3.17
CA THR A 121 14.51 -10.23 -2.35
C THR A 121 13.61 -11.17 -1.58
N GLY A 122 12.36 -10.78 -1.34
CA GLY A 122 11.46 -11.51 -0.45
C GLY A 122 10.51 -12.48 -1.13
N GLY A 123 10.65 -12.79 -2.42
CA GLY A 123 9.66 -13.61 -3.08
C GLY A 123 10.03 -14.05 -4.49
N ASP A 124 9.08 -14.64 -5.17
CA ASP A 124 9.23 -15.23 -6.50
C ASP A 124 9.09 -14.22 -7.63
N ILE A 125 9.22 -12.92 -7.34
CA ILE A 125 9.06 -11.88 -8.34
C ILE A 125 10.37 -11.68 -9.10
N ASP A 126 10.30 -11.81 -10.43
CA ASP A 126 11.41 -11.48 -11.31
C ASP A 126 11.68 -9.97 -11.24
N PRO A 127 12.92 -9.53 -10.91
CA PRO A 127 13.27 -8.12 -10.87
C PRO A 127 12.96 -7.35 -12.15
N ALA A 128 13.12 -7.98 -13.31
CA ALA A 128 12.83 -7.32 -14.59
C ALA A 128 11.33 -7.08 -14.75
N ALA A 129 10.49 -8.06 -14.40
CA ALA A 129 9.04 -7.92 -14.43
C ALA A 129 8.57 -6.84 -13.46
N LEU A 130 9.19 -6.77 -12.28
CA LEU A 130 8.87 -5.76 -11.28
C LEU A 130 9.20 -4.34 -11.78
N ARG A 131 10.34 -4.16 -12.44
CA ARG A 131 10.72 -2.86 -13.03
C ARG A 131 9.71 -2.39 -14.06
N VAL A 132 9.27 -3.28 -14.92
CA VAL A 132 8.26 -2.97 -15.94
C VAL A 132 6.92 -2.59 -15.27
N ALA A 133 6.50 -3.34 -14.28
CA ALA A 133 5.22 -3.12 -13.60
C ALA A 133 5.19 -1.80 -12.82
N LEU A 134 6.33 -1.36 -12.26
CA LEU A 134 6.43 -0.16 -11.44
C LEU A 134 7.00 1.06 -12.18
N ALA A 135 7.25 0.92 -13.45
CA ALA A 135 7.77 2.02 -14.29
C ALA A 135 6.77 3.18 -14.41
#